data_774b0eb815a9499e14207dc2d878de34
#
_entry.id   774b0eb815a9499e14207dc2d878de34
#
_cell.length_a   1.000
_cell.length_b   1.000
_cell.length_c   1.000
_cell.angle_alpha   90.00
_cell.angle_beta   90.00
_cell.angle_gamma   90.00
#
_symmetry.space_group_name_H-M   'P 1'
#
loop_
_entity.id
_entity.type
_entity.pdbx_description
1 polymer ?
#
loop_
_entity_poly.entity_id
_entity_poly.type
_entity_poly.pdbx_seq_one_letter_code
_entity_poly.pdbx_strand_id
1 'polypeptide(L)'
;MNGWRLTGLVSLVLAATSLALAAAHGWDADGIRLVIRATARTSLVLFVLAFTAGAMVELVPSGFTRCQRRNRRYLGVSFAASHFIHLAAILSLASVDHALFWKLTNLPTIVLAGMAYLFIAAMTATSFDRTAAWLGPRKWRLLHLVGGWYIWISFAVAVGKRVPLDRFYWPMAALVLAAAAVRLIAMARRGRRPMTLSTTS
;
A
#
# COMPACT_ATOMS: atom_id res chain seq x y z
N MET A 1 16.38 9.64 8.46
CA MET A 1 16.46 8.17 8.66
C MET A 1 16.28 7.48 7.32
N ASN A 2 17.06 6.46 7.02
CA ASN A 2 17.03 5.74 5.74
C ASN A 2 17.11 4.23 6.00
N GLY A 3 16.59 3.46 5.05
CA GLY A 3 16.77 2.03 5.03
C GLY A 3 15.93 1.26 6.06
N TRP A 4 16.43 0.13 6.50
CA TRP A 4 15.74 -0.78 7.40
C TRP A 4 15.37 -0.19 8.76
N ARG A 5 16.12 0.83 9.23
CA ARG A 5 15.76 1.57 10.45
C ARG A 5 14.43 2.30 10.32
N LEU A 6 14.12 2.85 9.12
CA LEU A 6 12.83 3.47 8.83
C LEU A 6 11.70 2.42 8.92
N THR A 7 11.87 1.28 8.25
CA THR A 7 10.90 0.17 8.31
C THR A 7 10.68 -0.31 9.75
N GLY A 8 11.76 -0.55 10.49
CA GLY A 8 11.67 -1.01 11.88
C GLY A 8 10.90 -0.04 12.78
N LEU A 9 11.23 1.26 12.70
CA LEU A 9 10.55 2.28 13.48
C LEU A 9 9.06 2.39 13.10
N VAL A 10 8.76 2.47 11.79
CA VAL A 10 7.36 2.57 11.33
C VAL A 10 6.57 1.34 11.76
N SER A 11 7.12 0.13 11.61
CA SER A 11 6.45 -1.11 12.03
C SER A 11 6.22 -1.16 13.55
N LEU A 12 7.20 -0.71 14.34
CA LEU A 12 7.07 -0.63 15.80
C LEU A 12 5.97 0.36 16.22
N VAL A 13 5.97 1.56 15.63
CA VAL A 13 4.95 2.58 15.92
C VAL A 13 3.56 2.07 15.54
N LEU A 14 3.42 1.41 14.38
CA LEU A 14 2.15 0.84 13.95
C LEU A 14 1.65 -0.27 14.89
N ALA A 15 2.53 -1.18 15.29
CA ALA A 15 2.18 -2.23 16.23
C ALA A 15 1.81 -1.65 17.62
N ALA A 16 2.60 -0.73 18.15
CA ALA A 16 2.33 -0.07 19.41
C ALA A 16 1.00 0.71 19.39
N THR A 17 0.74 1.47 18.33
CA THR A 17 -0.52 2.21 18.17
C THR A 17 -1.71 1.26 18.06
N SER A 18 -1.58 0.15 17.33
CA SER A 18 -2.65 -0.84 17.19
C SER A 18 -2.98 -1.51 18.52
N LEU A 19 -1.94 -1.88 19.30
CA LEU A 19 -2.11 -2.44 20.63
C LEU A 19 -2.71 -1.42 21.61
N ALA A 20 -2.23 -0.18 21.58
CA ALA A 20 -2.77 0.89 22.43
C ALA A 20 -4.24 1.18 22.12
N LEU A 21 -4.65 1.19 20.86
CA LEU A 21 -6.04 1.33 20.46
C LEU A 21 -6.90 0.18 20.98
N ALA A 22 -6.45 -1.06 20.83
CA ALA A 22 -7.16 -2.23 21.32
C ALA A 22 -7.25 -2.23 22.86
N ALA A 23 -6.18 -1.85 23.56
CA ALA A 23 -6.17 -1.76 25.02
C ALA A 23 -7.08 -0.65 25.55
N ALA A 24 -7.15 0.51 24.86
CA ALA A 24 -7.94 1.65 25.29
C ALA A 24 -9.45 1.50 25.01
N HIS A 25 -9.81 0.76 23.95
CA HIS A 25 -11.21 0.63 23.48
C HIS A 25 -11.79 -0.78 23.65
N GLY A 26 -11.03 -1.71 24.25
CA GLY A 26 -11.42 -3.11 24.42
C GLY A 26 -11.00 -4.02 23.26
N TRP A 27 -10.98 -5.32 23.55
CA TRP A 27 -10.72 -6.39 22.59
C TRP A 27 -12.01 -6.98 22.02
N ASP A 28 -13.10 -6.22 22.09
CA ASP A 28 -14.38 -6.54 21.49
C ASP A 28 -14.44 -6.12 20.00
N ALA A 29 -15.59 -6.36 19.39
CA ALA A 29 -15.78 -6.06 17.97
C ALA A 29 -15.56 -4.57 17.63
N ASP A 30 -15.93 -3.65 18.53
CA ASP A 30 -15.80 -2.21 18.25
C ASP A 30 -14.36 -1.72 18.37
N GLY A 31 -13.62 -2.16 19.39
CA GLY A 31 -12.19 -1.87 19.52
C GLY A 31 -11.38 -2.44 18.35
N ILE A 32 -11.65 -3.69 17.96
CA ILE A 32 -10.98 -4.31 16.78
C ILE A 32 -11.30 -3.53 15.50
N ARG A 33 -12.54 -3.06 15.30
CA ARG A 33 -12.92 -2.25 14.14
C ARG A 33 -12.20 -0.89 14.10
N LEU A 34 -11.83 -0.31 15.24
CA LEU A 34 -10.99 0.88 15.29
C LEU A 34 -9.57 0.57 14.76
N VAL A 35 -8.98 -0.54 15.20
CA VAL A 35 -7.68 -1.00 14.69
C VAL A 35 -7.72 -1.25 13.19
N ILE A 36 -8.77 -1.92 12.68
CA ILE A 36 -8.98 -2.15 11.24
C ILE A 36 -9.00 -0.83 10.48
N ARG A 37 -9.75 0.18 10.97
CA ARG A 37 -9.82 1.50 10.31
C ARG A 37 -8.50 2.25 10.35
N ALA A 38 -7.82 2.25 11.48
CA ALA A 38 -6.53 2.93 11.64
C ALA A 38 -5.46 2.32 10.72
N THR A 39 -5.34 0.98 10.74
CA THR A 39 -4.36 0.26 9.91
C THR A 39 -4.67 0.34 8.41
N ALA A 40 -5.94 0.36 7.99
CA ALA A 40 -6.32 0.60 6.61
C ALA A 40 -5.86 1.99 6.11
N ARG A 41 -6.04 3.03 6.93
CA ARG A 41 -5.66 4.41 6.59
C ARG A 41 -4.14 4.57 6.51
N THR A 42 -3.41 4.05 7.48
CA THR A 42 -1.94 4.10 7.48
C THR A 42 -1.34 3.28 6.35
N SER A 43 -1.92 2.10 6.05
CA SER A 43 -1.53 1.29 4.89
C SER A 43 -1.73 2.05 3.58
N LEU A 44 -2.85 2.75 3.40
CA LEU A 44 -3.11 3.54 2.20
C LEU A 44 -2.03 4.63 2.01
N VAL A 45 -1.70 5.38 3.06
CA VAL A 45 -0.68 6.44 2.98
C VAL A 45 0.69 5.85 2.62
N LEU A 46 1.12 4.79 3.30
CA LEU A 46 2.41 4.13 3.03
C LEU A 46 2.46 3.55 1.62
N PHE A 47 1.35 2.93 1.16
CA PHE A 47 1.21 2.43 -0.19
C PHE A 47 1.36 3.56 -1.22
N VAL A 48 0.62 4.66 -1.08
CA VAL A 48 0.68 5.80 -2.00
C VAL A 48 2.08 6.39 -2.07
N LEU A 49 2.75 6.55 -0.93
CA LEU A 49 4.14 7.00 -0.90
C LEU A 49 5.07 6.07 -1.67
N ALA A 50 4.96 4.76 -1.48
CA ALA A 50 5.78 3.78 -2.22
C ALA A 50 5.39 3.72 -3.71
N PHE A 51 4.09 3.74 -4.02
CA PHE A 51 3.54 3.58 -5.36
C PHE A 51 3.87 4.75 -6.27
N THR A 52 3.85 6.00 -5.76
CA THR A 52 4.11 7.22 -6.54
C THR A 52 5.57 7.64 -6.58
N ALA A 53 6.45 7.06 -5.76
CA ALA A 53 7.83 7.54 -5.55
C ALA A 53 8.65 7.77 -6.84
N GLY A 54 8.51 6.87 -7.82
CA GLY A 54 9.18 7.00 -9.12
C GLY A 54 8.63 8.10 -9.99
N ALA A 55 7.31 8.26 -10.01
CA ALA A 55 6.62 9.28 -10.78
C ALA A 55 6.80 10.68 -10.16
N MET A 56 6.75 10.77 -8.84
CA MET A 56 6.93 12.05 -8.14
C MET A 56 8.30 12.69 -8.40
N VAL A 57 9.37 11.92 -8.37
CA VAL A 57 10.71 12.48 -8.64
C VAL A 57 10.89 12.91 -10.09
N GLU A 58 10.13 12.32 -11.01
CA GLU A 58 10.14 12.67 -12.43
C GLU A 58 9.34 13.95 -12.71
N LEU A 59 8.18 14.09 -12.07
CA LEU A 59 7.26 15.20 -12.31
C LEU A 59 7.62 16.46 -11.49
N VAL A 60 8.06 16.27 -10.25
CA VAL A 60 8.37 17.34 -9.29
C VAL A 60 9.70 17.00 -8.60
N PRO A 61 10.85 17.20 -9.27
CA PRO A 61 12.15 16.90 -8.69
C PRO A 61 12.46 17.83 -7.52
N SER A 62 12.49 17.28 -6.30
CA SER A 62 12.77 18.00 -5.06
C SER A 62 13.60 17.13 -4.11
N GLY A 63 14.09 17.71 -3.01
CA GLY A 63 14.76 16.95 -1.94
C GLY A 63 13.86 15.87 -1.36
N PHE A 64 12.57 16.18 -1.16
CA PHE A 64 11.57 15.27 -0.64
C PHE A 64 11.33 14.09 -1.60
N THR A 65 11.06 14.35 -2.89
CA THR A 65 10.75 13.28 -3.86
C THR A 65 11.96 12.38 -4.13
N ARG A 66 13.20 12.94 -4.10
CA ARG A 66 14.43 12.13 -4.14
C ARG A 66 14.58 11.25 -2.90
N CYS A 67 14.26 11.75 -1.72
CA CYS A 67 14.24 10.98 -0.48
C CYS A 67 13.18 9.86 -0.53
N GLN A 68 11.98 10.18 -0.98
CA GLN A 68 10.89 9.22 -1.18
C GLN A 68 11.29 8.09 -2.13
N ARG A 69 11.90 8.40 -3.27
CA ARG A 69 12.37 7.40 -4.24
C ARG A 69 13.49 6.51 -3.66
N ARG A 70 14.43 7.09 -2.92
CA ARG A 70 15.51 6.35 -2.25
C ARG A 70 14.96 5.37 -1.23
N ASN A 71 13.89 5.76 -0.51
CA ASN A 71 13.26 4.95 0.52
C ASN A 71 12.06 4.10 0.01
N ARG A 72 11.79 4.06 -1.31
CA ARG A 72 10.63 3.38 -1.88
C ARG A 72 10.50 1.93 -1.42
N ARG A 73 11.60 1.16 -1.40
CA ARG A 73 11.64 -0.23 -0.92
C ARG A 73 11.15 -0.32 0.53
N TYR A 74 11.70 0.52 1.39
CA TYR A 74 11.41 0.52 2.82
C TYR A 74 9.98 0.98 3.13
N LEU A 75 9.47 1.96 2.39
CA LEU A 75 8.07 2.37 2.44
C LEU A 75 7.13 1.23 2.00
N GLY A 76 7.51 0.47 0.97
CA GLY A 76 6.76 -0.70 0.51
C GLY A 76 6.72 -1.83 1.54
N VAL A 77 7.83 -2.11 2.21
CA VAL A 77 7.87 -3.12 3.29
C VAL A 77 7.12 -2.62 4.53
N SER A 78 7.19 -1.32 4.85
CA SER A 78 6.38 -0.73 5.93
C SER A 78 4.88 -0.80 5.64
N PHE A 79 4.49 -0.57 4.38
CA PHE A 79 3.12 -0.80 3.93
C PHE A 79 2.69 -2.26 4.15
N ALA A 80 3.52 -3.23 3.76
CA ALA A 80 3.22 -4.64 3.96
C ALA A 80 3.06 -4.97 5.45
N ALA A 81 3.94 -4.50 6.32
CA ALA A 81 3.83 -4.68 7.77
C ALA A 81 2.51 -4.13 8.31
N SER A 82 2.15 -2.88 7.93
CA SER A 82 0.86 -2.27 8.29
C SER A 82 -0.34 -3.10 7.81
N HIS A 83 -0.25 -3.61 6.58
CA HIS A 83 -1.35 -4.36 5.98
C HIS A 83 -1.49 -5.77 6.55
N PHE A 84 -0.41 -6.41 6.99
CA PHE A 84 -0.48 -7.67 7.74
C PHE A 84 -1.04 -7.50 9.16
N ILE A 85 -0.75 -6.37 9.85
CA ILE A 85 -1.43 -6.02 11.10
C ILE A 85 -2.93 -5.82 10.84
N HIS A 86 -3.29 -5.17 9.74
CA HIS A 86 -4.69 -5.03 9.29
C HIS A 86 -5.36 -6.39 9.07
N LEU A 87 -4.68 -7.33 8.41
CA LEU A 87 -5.19 -8.70 8.23
C LEU A 87 -5.42 -9.40 9.57
N ALA A 88 -4.45 -9.31 10.48
CA ALA A 88 -4.58 -9.90 11.81
C ALA A 88 -5.82 -9.35 12.55
N ALA A 89 -6.06 -8.03 12.47
CA ALA A 89 -7.25 -7.42 13.06
C ALA A 89 -8.56 -7.90 12.39
N ILE A 90 -8.57 -8.10 11.06
CA ILE A 90 -9.74 -8.66 10.36
C ILE A 90 -10.00 -10.11 10.80
N LEU A 91 -8.97 -10.93 10.92
CA LEU A 91 -9.09 -12.31 11.39
C LEU A 91 -9.54 -12.37 12.86
N SER A 92 -9.06 -11.44 13.70
CA SER A 92 -9.53 -11.29 15.08
C SER A 92 -11.02 -10.93 15.12
N LEU A 93 -11.51 -10.03 14.24
CA LEU A 93 -12.93 -9.73 14.16
C LEU A 93 -13.74 -10.97 13.75
N ALA A 94 -13.25 -11.74 12.79
CA ALA A 94 -13.93 -12.96 12.36
C ALA A 94 -14.04 -14.03 13.46
N SER A 95 -13.06 -14.07 14.40
CA SER A 95 -13.09 -14.98 15.54
C SER A 95 -13.93 -14.48 16.71
N VAL A 96 -13.97 -13.15 16.95
CA VAL A 96 -14.71 -12.54 18.07
C VAL A 96 -16.18 -12.37 17.73
N ASP A 97 -16.50 -11.94 16.52
CA ASP A 97 -17.88 -11.73 16.05
C ASP A 97 -18.02 -12.18 14.58
N HIS A 98 -18.24 -13.47 14.41
CA HIS A 98 -18.40 -14.10 13.09
C HIS A 98 -19.62 -13.55 12.33
N ALA A 99 -20.71 -13.25 13.03
CA ALA A 99 -21.94 -12.74 12.41
C ALA A 99 -21.71 -11.34 11.84
N LEU A 100 -21.06 -10.46 12.61
CA LEU A 100 -20.69 -9.13 12.17
C LEU A 100 -19.69 -9.17 11.01
N PHE A 101 -18.69 -10.06 11.06
CA PHE A 101 -17.74 -10.25 9.98
C PHE A 101 -18.45 -10.50 8.65
N TRP A 102 -19.39 -11.45 8.58
CA TRP A 102 -20.14 -11.75 7.35
C TRP A 102 -21.13 -10.65 6.96
N LYS A 103 -21.61 -9.86 7.91
CA LYS A 103 -22.41 -8.67 7.61
C LYS A 103 -21.58 -7.57 6.93
N LEU A 104 -20.29 -7.46 7.26
CA LEU A 104 -19.40 -6.42 6.76
C LEU A 104 -18.62 -6.84 5.50
N THR A 105 -18.59 -8.14 5.16
CA THR A 105 -17.84 -8.68 4.02
C THR A 105 -18.67 -9.67 3.19
N ASN A 106 -18.14 -10.07 2.06
CA ASN A 106 -18.72 -11.11 1.19
C ASN A 106 -17.60 -11.84 0.44
N LEU A 107 -17.92 -12.97 -0.15
CA LEU A 107 -16.96 -13.81 -0.86
C LEU A 107 -16.16 -13.05 -1.95
N PRO A 108 -16.76 -12.25 -2.84
CA PRO A 108 -16.00 -11.45 -3.80
C PRO A 108 -14.99 -10.50 -3.14
N THR A 109 -15.34 -9.88 -2.01
CA THR A 109 -14.43 -9.01 -1.26
C THR A 109 -13.26 -9.80 -0.67
N ILE A 110 -13.52 -11.01 -0.14
CA ILE A 110 -12.48 -11.89 0.41
C ILE A 110 -11.53 -12.34 -0.69
N VAL A 111 -12.04 -12.74 -1.86
CA VAL A 111 -11.19 -13.15 -3.00
C VAL A 111 -10.33 -11.99 -3.50
N LEU A 112 -10.92 -10.81 -3.70
CA LEU A 112 -10.19 -9.61 -4.12
C LEU A 112 -9.09 -9.24 -3.12
N ALA A 113 -9.42 -9.23 -1.83
CA ALA A 113 -8.45 -8.93 -0.77
C ALA A 113 -7.38 -10.02 -0.67
N GLY A 114 -7.73 -11.29 -0.74
CA GLY A 114 -6.80 -12.41 -0.71
C GLY A 114 -5.75 -12.33 -1.80
N MET A 115 -6.16 -12.04 -3.04
CA MET A 115 -5.22 -11.79 -4.14
C MET A 115 -4.31 -10.58 -3.88
N ALA A 116 -4.83 -9.50 -3.26
CA ALA A 116 -3.99 -8.36 -2.88
C ALA A 116 -2.93 -8.79 -1.85
N TYR A 117 -3.28 -9.59 -0.84
CA TYR A 117 -2.32 -10.12 0.13
C TYR A 117 -1.27 -11.03 -0.50
N LEU A 118 -1.62 -11.85 -1.50
CA LEU A 118 -0.66 -12.65 -2.26
C LEU A 118 0.35 -11.75 -2.99
N PHE A 119 -0.10 -10.69 -3.65
CA PHE A 119 0.79 -9.71 -4.27
C PHE A 119 1.67 -9.00 -3.24
N ILE A 120 1.10 -8.57 -2.10
CA ILE A 120 1.86 -7.92 -1.02
C ILE A 120 2.95 -8.88 -0.51
N ALA A 121 2.63 -10.13 -0.24
CA ALA A 121 3.59 -11.13 0.22
C ALA A 121 4.71 -11.37 -0.80
N ALA A 122 4.36 -11.59 -2.08
CA ALA A 122 5.32 -11.82 -3.15
C ALA A 122 6.23 -10.60 -3.39
N MET A 123 5.67 -9.39 -3.40
CA MET A 123 6.43 -8.15 -3.55
C MET A 123 7.34 -7.89 -2.35
N THR A 124 6.90 -8.22 -1.15
CA THR A 124 7.71 -8.10 0.07
C THR A 124 8.86 -9.11 0.06
N ALA A 125 8.57 -10.38 -0.24
CA ALA A 125 9.58 -11.43 -0.36
C ALA A 125 10.66 -11.08 -1.39
N THR A 126 10.29 -10.43 -2.49
CA THR A 126 11.21 -10.01 -3.56
C THR A 126 11.77 -8.59 -3.35
N SER A 127 11.55 -8.00 -2.18
CA SER A 127 12.17 -6.71 -1.80
C SER A 127 13.56 -6.84 -1.19
N PHE A 128 14.07 -8.06 -0.99
CA PHE A 128 15.45 -8.32 -0.54
C PHE A 128 16.36 -8.58 -1.73
N ASP A 129 17.63 -8.17 -1.64
CA ASP A 129 18.56 -8.22 -2.78
C ASP A 129 18.75 -9.64 -3.33
N ARG A 130 18.88 -10.64 -2.43
CA ARG A 130 19.04 -12.04 -2.81
C ARG A 130 17.84 -12.56 -3.60
N THR A 131 16.62 -12.33 -3.14
CA THR A 131 15.38 -12.81 -3.78
C THR A 131 15.05 -12.02 -5.05
N ALA A 132 15.35 -10.71 -5.07
CA ALA A 132 15.22 -9.88 -6.26
C ALA A 132 16.18 -10.36 -7.37
N ALA A 133 17.43 -10.69 -7.01
CA ALA A 133 18.43 -11.23 -7.94
C ALA A 133 17.99 -12.60 -8.49
N TRP A 134 17.46 -13.49 -7.64
CA TRP A 134 16.94 -14.80 -8.05
C TRP A 134 15.77 -14.68 -9.04
N LEU A 135 14.84 -13.74 -8.81
CA LEU A 135 13.69 -13.53 -9.71
C LEU A 135 14.10 -12.93 -11.06
N GLY A 136 15.15 -12.14 -11.06
CA GLY A 136 15.66 -11.39 -12.20
C GLY A 136 14.88 -10.10 -12.48
N PRO A 137 15.52 -9.14 -13.19
CA PRO A 137 15.02 -7.76 -13.31
C PRO A 137 13.71 -7.63 -14.11
N ARG A 138 13.47 -8.51 -15.09
CA ARG A 138 12.25 -8.47 -15.91
C ARG A 138 11.03 -8.93 -15.12
N LYS A 139 11.11 -10.10 -14.48
CA LYS A 139 10.02 -10.68 -13.67
C LYS A 139 9.75 -9.83 -12.44
N TRP A 140 10.80 -9.32 -11.80
CA TRP A 140 10.67 -8.40 -10.68
C TRP A 140 9.90 -7.13 -11.05
N ARG A 141 10.24 -6.48 -12.18
CA ARG A 141 9.51 -5.29 -12.66
C ARG A 141 8.06 -5.59 -12.96
N LEU A 142 7.77 -6.74 -13.62
CA LEU A 142 6.40 -7.14 -13.93
C LEU A 142 5.58 -7.38 -12.67
N LEU A 143 6.12 -8.13 -11.70
CA LEU A 143 5.46 -8.39 -10.42
C LEU A 143 5.12 -7.08 -9.70
N HIS A 144 6.08 -6.16 -9.60
CA HIS A 144 5.86 -4.88 -8.92
C HIS A 144 4.98 -3.91 -9.71
N LEU A 145 4.90 -4.03 -11.02
CA LEU A 145 3.98 -3.27 -11.85
C LEU A 145 2.54 -3.78 -11.69
N VAL A 146 2.33 -5.06 -11.94
CA VAL A 146 1.01 -5.70 -11.87
C VAL A 146 0.48 -5.67 -10.43
N GLY A 147 1.27 -6.12 -9.46
CA GLY A 147 0.89 -6.12 -8.05
C GLY A 147 0.60 -4.71 -7.52
N GLY A 148 1.40 -3.71 -7.92
CA GLY A 148 1.15 -2.32 -7.53
C GLY A 148 -0.18 -1.77 -8.04
N TRP A 149 -0.54 -2.04 -9.31
CA TRP A 149 -1.83 -1.64 -9.85
C TRP A 149 -2.99 -2.44 -9.26
N TYR A 150 -2.80 -3.73 -9.02
CA TYR A 150 -3.82 -4.57 -8.37
C TYR A 150 -4.15 -4.07 -6.96
N ILE A 151 -3.13 -3.77 -6.15
CA ILE A 151 -3.30 -3.20 -4.81
C ILE A 151 -3.99 -1.83 -4.90
N TRP A 152 -3.61 -0.99 -5.87
CA TRP A 152 -4.28 0.29 -6.10
C TRP A 152 -5.79 0.10 -6.41
N ILE A 153 -6.14 -0.83 -7.31
CA ILE A 153 -7.55 -1.16 -7.62
C ILE A 153 -8.28 -1.62 -6.35
N SER A 154 -7.64 -2.46 -5.54
CA SER A 154 -8.22 -2.95 -4.28
C SER A 154 -8.54 -1.80 -3.32
N PHE A 155 -7.64 -0.82 -3.18
CA PHE A 155 -7.90 0.40 -2.40
C PHE A 155 -9.00 1.26 -3.03
N ALA A 156 -8.98 1.43 -4.35
CA ALA A 156 -10.00 2.22 -5.06
C ALA A 156 -11.41 1.65 -4.85
N VAL A 157 -11.55 0.33 -4.93
CA VAL A 157 -12.82 -0.36 -4.65
C VAL A 157 -13.21 -0.22 -3.18
N ALA A 158 -12.28 -0.45 -2.26
CA ALA A 158 -12.54 -0.40 -0.83
C ALA A 158 -12.93 1.00 -0.35
N VAL A 159 -12.26 2.04 -0.84
CA VAL A 159 -12.57 3.44 -0.54
C VAL A 159 -13.84 3.87 -1.26
N GLY A 160 -13.98 3.55 -2.55
CA GLY A 160 -15.14 3.93 -3.37
C GLY A 160 -16.46 3.46 -2.81
N LYS A 161 -16.54 2.23 -2.28
CA LYS A 161 -17.72 1.70 -1.60
C LYS A 161 -18.13 2.51 -0.36
N ARG A 162 -17.21 3.24 0.27
CA ARG A 162 -17.43 3.98 1.51
C ARG A 162 -17.69 5.48 1.31
N VAL A 163 -17.29 6.05 0.19
CA VAL A 163 -17.49 7.47 -0.14
C VAL A 163 -18.97 7.90 -0.04
N PRO A 164 -19.96 7.13 -0.55
CA PRO A 164 -21.36 7.50 -0.41
C PRO A 164 -21.90 7.39 1.02
N LEU A 165 -21.23 6.63 1.89
CA LEU A 165 -21.69 6.33 3.24
C LEU A 165 -21.14 7.33 4.28
N ASP A 166 -19.95 7.90 4.03
CA ASP A 166 -19.29 8.76 5.01
C ASP A 166 -18.31 9.72 4.31
N ARG A 167 -18.53 11.02 4.50
CA ARG A 167 -17.69 12.11 3.96
C ARG A 167 -16.22 12.05 4.39
N PHE A 168 -15.90 11.38 5.48
CA PHE A 168 -14.50 11.16 5.90
C PHE A 168 -13.69 10.32 4.92
N TYR A 169 -14.31 9.63 3.95
CA TYR A 169 -13.63 8.91 2.90
C TYR A 169 -13.26 9.76 1.68
N TRP A 170 -13.76 11.00 1.55
CA TRP A 170 -13.42 11.89 0.44
C TRP A 170 -11.92 12.21 0.33
N PRO A 171 -11.19 12.55 1.42
CA PRO A 171 -9.74 12.74 1.35
C PRO A 171 -8.99 11.49 0.91
N MET A 172 -9.45 10.30 1.31
CA MET A 172 -8.84 9.04 0.90
C MET A 172 -9.09 8.75 -0.57
N ALA A 173 -10.31 9.03 -1.07
CA ALA A 173 -10.63 8.91 -2.49
C ALA A 173 -9.78 9.86 -3.32
N ALA A 174 -9.65 11.13 -2.90
CA ALA A 174 -8.76 12.09 -3.55
C ALA A 174 -7.32 11.61 -3.60
N LEU A 175 -6.81 11.03 -2.49
CA LEU A 175 -5.45 10.48 -2.43
C LEU A 175 -5.26 9.30 -3.40
N VAL A 176 -6.23 8.39 -3.48
CA VAL A 176 -6.20 7.24 -4.40
C VAL A 176 -6.21 7.72 -5.85
N LEU A 177 -7.08 8.66 -6.19
CA LEU A 177 -7.18 9.22 -7.55
C LEU A 177 -5.91 10.00 -7.92
N ALA A 178 -5.39 10.84 -7.01
CA ALA A 178 -4.15 11.58 -7.23
C ALA A 178 -2.96 10.64 -7.46
N ALA A 179 -2.87 9.52 -6.74
CA ALA A 179 -1.81 8.53 -6.92
C ALA A 179 -1.82 7.91 -8.33
N ALA A 180 -3.00 7.59 -8.88
CA ALA A 180 -3.13 7.11 -10.26
C ALA A 180 -2.79 8.22 -11.26
N ALA A 181 -3.33 9.43 -11.09
CA ALA A 181 -3.08 10.55 -11.98
C ALA A 181 -1.58 10.85 -12.11
N VAL A 182 -0.87 10.94 -10.98
CA VAL A 182 0.58 11.14 -10.94
C VAL A 182 1.33 10.06 -11.74
N ARG A 183 0.96 8.79 -11.58
CA ARG A 183 1.60 7.70 -12.31
C ARG A 183 1.29 7.73 -13.80
N LEU A 184 0.03 7.96 -14.17
CA LEU A 184 -0.39 8.01 -15.58
C LEU A 184 0.25 9.18 -16.32
N ILE A 185 0.33 10.38 -15.69
CA ILE A 185 1.01 11.54 -16.25
C ILE A 185 2.50 11.25 -16.48
N ALA A 186 3.18 10.64 -15.50
CA ALA A 186 4.59 10.28 -15.67
C ALA A 186 4.77 9.24 -16.78
N MET A 187 3.90 8.25 -16.91
CA MET A 187 3.94 7.26 -17.99
C MET A 187 3.74 7.92 -19.34
N ALA A 188 2.75 8.82 -19.49
CA ALA A 188 2.50 9.54 -20.73
C ALA A 188 3.68 10.43 -21.15
N ARG A 189 4.34 11.10 -20.19
CA ARG A 189 5.55 11.90 -20.47
C ARG A 189 6.72 11.05 -20.96
N ARG A 190 6.89 9.83 -20.45
CA ARG A 190 7.95 8.89 -20.90
C ARG A 190 7.72 8.45 -22.34
N GLY A 191 6.48 8.11 -22.71
CA GLY A 191 6.13 7.70 -24.06
C GLY A 191 6.29 8.80 -25.12
N ARG A 192 6.32 10.08 -24.70
CA ARG A 192 6.49 11.24 -25.60
C ARG A 192 7.94 11.70 -25.79
N ARG A 193 8.90 11.15 -25.05
CA ARG A 193 10.31 11.50 -25.27
C ARG A 193 10.78 10.87 -26.58
N PRO A 194 11.18 11.69 -27.59
CA PRO A 194 11.71 11.15 -28.84
C PRO A 194 12.96 10.33 -28.53
N MET A 195 13.09 9.19 -29.22
CA MET A 195 14.31 8.39 -29.22
C MET A 195 15.40 9.22 -29.90
N THR A 196 16.24 9.87 -29.09
CA THR A 196 17.46 10.50 -29.64
C THR A 196 18.32 9.39 -30.20
N LEU A 197 18.29 9.23 -31.53
CA LEU A 197 19.28 8.42 -32.25
C LEU A 197 20.64 9.02 -31.93
N SER A 198 21.47 8.32 -31.16
CA SER A 198 22.87 8.65 -31.05
C SER A 198 23.51 8.37 -32.41
N THR A 199 23.65 9.39 -33.24
CA THR A 199 24.55 9.36 -34.39
C THR A 199 25.97 9.34 -33.81
N THR A 200 26.51 8.15 -33.64
CA THR A 200 27.95 7.95 -33.49
C THR A 200 28.55 8.08 -34.88
N SER A 201 29.14 9.22 -35.16
CA SER A 201 30.15 9.42 -36.20
C SER A 201 31.50 9.10 -35.66
#